data_f17a197cf813b200be0d5506f75af1dc
#
_entry.id   f17a197cf813b200be0d5506f75af1dc
#
_cell.length_a   1.000
_cell.length_b   1.000
_cell.length_c   1.000
_cell.angle_alpha   90.00
_cell.angle_beta   90.00
_cell.angle_gamma   90.00
#
_symmetry.space_group_name_H-M   'P 1'
#
loop_
_entity.id
_entity.type
_entity.pdbx_description
1 polymer ?
#
loop_
_entity_poly.entity_id
_entity_poly.type
_entity_poly.pdbx_seq_one_letter_code
_entity_poly.pdbx_strand_id
1 'polypeptide(L)'
;MISYGNAEAQNVSDLIISEIMADGDSSVVDDYGNREGWIELFNTSQGTVNYGGCYLSDDRSDLKKSMIPKSDARTKLGPRQVVLFHASGKGSQGTYYAGFKIRRGSTVYLVSNDGRTIVDSLAVPANLPSGKSVVKMAHDIRGMEFVTESTPAEPTPMAVNSAGDEETGSQKMAREDRYGLVLTVVSVGVVFSALIILWWLFSLLGRV
;
A
#
# COMPACT_ATOMS: atom_id res chain seq x y z
N MET A 1 -15.28 10.50 37.25
CA MET A 1 -14.32 9.40 37.13
C MET A 1 -14.23 9.08 35.62
N ILE A 2 -13.23 9.60 34.94
CA ILE A 2 -13.06 9.40 33.48
C ILE A 2 -12.32 8.08 33.34
N SER A 3 -13.01 7.06 32.83
CA SER A 3 -12.39 5.80 32.45
C SER A 3 -11.51 6.05 31.20
N TYR A 4 -10.21 6.07 31.41
CA TYR A 4 -9.27 5.92 30.30
C TYR A 4 -9.41 4.47 29.82
N GLY A 5 -10.13 4.28 28.71
CA GLY A 5 -10.12 3.01 28.01
C GLY A 5 -8.67 2.67 27.69
N ASN A 6 -8.20 1.52 28.18
CA ASN A 6 -6.95 0.92 27.75
C ASN A 6 -7.03 0.81 26.22
N ALA A 7 -6.20 1.58 25.51
CA ALA A 7 -5.94 1.30 24.11
C ALA A 7 -5.31 -0.10 24.10
N GLU A 8 -6.10 -1.10 23.77
CA GLU A 8 -5.60 -2.46 23.56
C GLU A 8 -4.53 -2.35 22.49
N ALA A 9 -3.33 -2.83 22.80
CA ALA A 9 -2.26 -2.94 21.82
C ALA A 9 -2.83 -3.82 20.71
N GLN A 10 -2.99 -3.24 19.53
CA GLN A 10 -3.59 -3.93 18.40
C GLN A 10 -2.76 -5.16 18.06
N ASN A 11 -3.45 -6.24 17.73
CA ASN A 11 -2.85 -7.55 17.59
C ASN A 11 -2.05 -7.62 16.28
N VAL A 12 -0.96 -8.35 16.29
CA VAL A 12 -0.17 -8.66 15.09
C VAL A 12 -1.03 -9.35 14.01
N SER A 13 -2.15 -9.96 14.38
CA SER A 13 -3.14 -10.55 13.46
C SER A 13 -3.75 -9.54 12.48
N ASP A 14 -3.63 -8.24 12.75
CA ASP A 14 -4.09 -7.18 11.85
C ASP A 14 -3.07 -6.85 10.74
N LEU A 15 -1.91 -7.51 10.74
CA LEU A 15 -0.92 -7.40 9.69
C LEU A 15 -1.12 -8.46 8.62
N ILE A 16 -0.97 -8.06 7.37
CA ILE A 16 -0.92 -8.97 6.23
C ILE A 16 0.33 -8.71 5.39
N ILE A 17 0.72 -9.69 4.60
CA ILE A 17 1.68 -9.51 3.52
C ILE A 17 0.89 -8.99 2.32
N SER A 18 1.03 -7.70 2.02
CA SER A 18 0.29 -7.03 0.94
C SER A 18 0.91 -7.27 -0.42
N GLU A 19 2.23 -7.29 -0.49
CA GLU A 19 2.95 -7.43 -1.75
C GLU A 19 4.31 -8.11 -1.57
N ILE A 20 4.73 -8.88 -2.58
CA ILE A 20 6.06 -9.51 -2.64
C ILE A 20 6.65 -9.30 -4.04
N MET A 21 7.88 -8.81 -4.09
CA MET A 21 8.74 -8.81 -5.27
C MET A 21 9.86 -9.82 -5.09
N ALA A 22 9.92 -10.82 -5.96
CA ALA A 22 10.92 -11.90 -5.82
C ALA A 22 12.27 -11.57 -6.46
N ASP A 23 12.26 -10.75 -7.51
CA ASP A 23 13.46 -10.48 -8.30
C ASP A 23 14.14 -9.18 -7.89
N GLY A 24 15.47 -9.13 -8.04
CA GLY A 24 16.29 -7.94 -7.80
C GLY A 24 16.12 -6.81 -8.84
N ASP A 25 15.26 -7.01 -9.86
CA ASP A 25 14.89 -5.96 -10.84
C ASP A 25 13.90 -4.94 -10.29
N SER A 26 13.70 -4.92 -8.98
CA SER A 26 12.77 -4.03 -8.33
C SER A 26 13.13 -2.56 -8.56
N SER A 27 12.13 -1.72 -8.64
CA SER A 27 12.28 -0.26 -8.68
C SER A 27 12.88 0.30 -7.38
N VAL A 28 12.91 -0.49 -6.30
CA VAL A 28 13.39 -0.10 -4.97
C VAL A 28 14.86 -0.41 -4.85
N VAL A 29 15.62 0.61 -4.43
CA VAL A 29 17.04 0.51 -4.09
C VAL A 29 17.15 0.56 -2.57
N ASP A 30 17.90 -0.36 -1.99
CA ASP A 30 18.15 -0.39 -0.55
C ASP A 30 19.17 0.67 -0.11
N ASP A 31 19.39 0.82 1.20
CA ASP A 31 20.36 1.78 1.77
C ASP A 31 21.81 1.51 1.35
N TYR A 32 22.09 0.35 0.78
CA TYR A 32 23.42 -0.06 0.30
C TYR A 32 23.56 0.03 -1.22
N GLY A 33 22.56 0.56 -1.91
CA GLY A 33 22.55 0.70 -3.37
C GLY A 33 22.21 -0.58 -4.15
N ASN A 34 21.74 -1.64 -3.47
CA ASN A 34 21.35 -2.88 -4.12
C ASN A 34 19.87 -2.89 -4.49
N ARG A 35 19.56 -3.66 -5.53
CA ARG A 35 18.19 -3.99 -5.93
C ARG A 35 17.91 -5.43 -5.56
N GLU A 36 17.27 -5.63 -4.42
CA GLU A 36 16.92 -6.95 -3.90
C GLU A 36 15.40 -7.16 -4.00
N GLY A 37 14.96 -8.41 -3.90
CA GLY A 37 13.55 -8.69 -3.68
C GLY A 37 13.06 -8.07 -2.37
N TRP A 38 11.75 -7.87 -2.23
CA TRP A 38 11.19 -7.24 -1.04
C TRP A 38 9.82 -7.80 -0.67
N ILE A 39 9.46 -7.61 0.59
CA ILE A 39 8.19 -8.01 1.20
C ILE A 39 7.56 -6.76 1.78
N GLU A 40 6.31 -6.50 1.48
CA GLU A 40 5.54 -5.42 2.08
C GLU A 40 4.52 -5.97 3.06
N LEU A 41 4.48 -5.38 4.25
CA LEU A 41 3.44 -5.64 5.24
C LEU A 41 2.51 -4.44 5.31
N PHE A 42 1.22 -4.71 5.43
CA PHE A 42 0.17 -3.71 5.57
C PHE A 42 -0.58 -3.90 6.88
N ASN A 43 -0.84 -2.80 7.60
CA ASN A 43 -1.69 -2.78 8.78
C ASN A 43 -3.15 -2.55 8.37
N THR A 44 -3.98 -3.57 8.47
CA THR A 44 -5.41 -3.52 8.12
C THR A 44 -6.26 -2.80 9.15
N SER A 45 -5.72 -2.53 10.34
CA SER A 45 -6.45 -1.97 11.47
C SER A 45 -6.50 -0.43 11.47
N GLN A 46 -7.33 0.11 12.34
CA GLN A 46 -7.43 1.55 12.61
C GLN A 46 -6.49 2.03 13.71
N GLY A 47 -5.66 1.16 14.26
CA GLY A 47 -4.71 1.47 15.31
C GLY A 47 -3.27 1.12 14.94
N THR A 48 -2.34 1.46 15.82
CA THR A 48 -0.92 1.16 15.63
C THR A 48 -0.61 -0.26 16.05
N VAL A 49 0.01 -1.05 15.19
CA VAL A 49 0.48 -2.41 15.46
C VAL A 49 1.98 -2.42 15.68
N ASN A 50 2.45 -3.10 16.74
CA ASN A 50 3.86 -3.33 16.95
C ASN A 50 4.23 -4.75 16.47
N TYR A 51 5.05 -4.82 15.43
CA TYR A 51 5.53 -6.08 14.84
C TYR A 51 6.94 -6.46 15.29
N GLY A 52 7.51 -5.74 16.25
CA GLY A 52 8.80 -6.08 16.86
C GLY A 52 8.77 -7.45 17.55
N GLY A 53 9.73 -8.30 17.22
CA GLY A 53 9.81 -9.68 17.68
C GLY A 53 9.06 -10.69 16.82
N CYS A 54 8.32 -10.27 15.82
CA CYS A 54 7.78 -11.14 14.78
C CYS A 54 8.88 -11.68 13.87
N TYR A 55 8.53 -12.68 13.06
CA TYR A 55 9.49 -13.29 12.16
C TYR A 55 8.95 -13.28 10.73
N LEU A 56 9.88 -13.19 9.78
CA LEU A 56 9.65 -13.48 8.37
C LEU A 56 10.39 -14.76 8.00
N SER A 57 9.77 -15.61 7.22
CA SER A 57 10.40 -16.85 6.75
C SER A 57 9.90 -17.22 5.36
N ASP A 58 10.76 -17.85 4.55
CA ASP A 58 10.43 -18.51 3.30
C ASP A 58 10.43 -20.03 3.44
N ASP A 59 10.52 -20.54 4.67
CA ASP A 59 10.58 -21.96 5.00
C ASP A 59 9.60 -22.30 6.13
N ARG A 60 8.60 -23.14 5.81
CA ARG A 60 7.60 -23.58 6.79
C ARG A 60 8.20 -24.45 7.91
N SER A 61 9.35 -25.08 7.68
CA SER A 61 10.04 -25.87 8.69
C SER A 61 10.88 -25.03 9.66
N ASP A 62 11.24 -23.80 9.25
CA ASP A 62 11.97 -22.83 10.06
C ASP A 62 11.25 -21.46 10.09
N LEU A 63 10.20 -21.38 10.87
CA LEU A 63 9.40 -20.16 11.02
C LEU A 63 10.13 -18.99 11.70
N LYS A 64 11.29 -19.24 12.31
CA LYS A 64 12.09 -18.23 13.03
C LYS A 64 13.30 -17.73 12.23
N LYS A 65 13.32 -17.95 10.94
CA LYS A 65 14.46 -17.71 10.07
C LYS A 65 14.99 -16.27 10.09
N SER A 66 14.10 -15.28 10.14
CA SER A 66 14.47 -13.86 10.18
C SER A 66 13.63 -13.12 11.21
N MET A 67 14.23 -12.82 12.37
CA MET A 67 13.55 -12.08 13.43
C MET A 67 13.61 -10.57 13.19
N ILE A 68 12.47 -9.91 13.32
CA ILE A 68 12.40 -8.44 13.35
C ILE A 68 12.81 -7.96 14.75
N PRO A 69 13.77 -7.03 14.88
CA PRO A 69 14.27 -6.58 16.16
C PRO A 69 13.17 -6.08 17.10
N LYS A 70 13.09 -6.63 18.30
CA LYS A 70 12.02 -6.34 19.27
C LYS A 70 12.12 -4.94 19.89
N SER A 71 13.33 -4.42 20.03
CA SER A 71 13.60 -3.16 20.74
C SER A 71 13.67 -1.93 19.83
N ASP A 72 13.47 -2.09 18.53
CA ASP A 72 13.51 -0.97 17.60
C ASP A 72 12.17 -0.20 17.62
N ALA A 73 12.24 1.10 17.90
CA ALA A 73 11.06 1.97 17.90
C ALA A 73 10.37 2.06 16.52
N ARG A 74 11.09 1.74 15.45
CA ARG A 74 10.56 1.73 14.06
C ARG A 74 9.65 0.55 13.76
N THR A 75 9.51 -0.42 14.68
CA THR A 75 8.64 -1.57 14.51
C THR A 75 7.17 -1.30 14.84
N LYS A 76 6.78 -0.04 14.95
CA LYS A 76 5.40 0.39 15.13
C LYS A 76 4.85 0.89 13.80
N LEU A 77 3.86 0.19 13.27
CA LEU A 77 3.17 0.54 12.04
C LEU A 77 1.83 1.19 12.35
N GLY A 78 1.68 2.44 11.92
CA GLY A 78 0.44 3.19 12.09
C GLY A 78 -0.75 2.58 11.35
N PRO A 79 -1.98 3.07 11.62
CA PRO A 79 -3.18 2.56 10.96
C PRO A 79 -3.09 2.77 9.44
N ARG A 80 -3.45 1.72 8.71
CA ARG A 80 -3.49 1.74 7.23
C ARG A 80 -2.15 2.09 6.56
N GLN A 81 -1.04 1.89 7.26
CA GLN A 81 0.30 2.09 6.72
C GLN A 81 0.91 0.79 6.23
N VAL A 82 1.92 0.94 5.38
CA VAL A 82 2.75 -0.14 4.85
C VAL A 82 4.17 -0.02 5.37
N VAL A 83 4.88 -1.15 5.42
CA VAL A 83 6.32 -1.22 5.69
C VAL A 83 6.96 -2.23 4.78
N LEU A 84 8.12 -1.90 4.23
CA LEU A 84 8.84 -2.72 3.27
C LEU A 84 10.08 -3.34 3.91
N PHE A 85 10.30 -4.63 3.66
CA PHE A 85 11.47 -5.39 4.07
C PHE A 85 12.24 -5.86 2.84
N HIS A 86 13.53 -5.55 2.78
CA HIS A 86 14.44 -6.04 1.73
C HIS A 86 14.83 -7.49 1.99
N ALA A 87 14.59 -8.37 1.04
CA ALA A 87 14.95 -9.78 1.13
C ALA A 87 16.39 -10.01 0.64
N SER A 88 17.36 -9.37 1.30
CA SER A 88 18.77 -9.37 0.90
C SER A 88 19.52 -10.66 1.25
N GLY A 89 18.97 -11.49 2.12
CA GLY A 89 19.68 -12.61 2.72
C GLY A 89 20.65 -12.22 3.83
N LYS A 90 20.66 -10.95 4.23
CA LYS A 90 21.60 -10.37 5.21
C LYS A 90 20.83 -9.60 6.29
N GLY A 91 20.12 -10.30 7.16
CA GLY A 91 19.33 -9.70 8.25
C GLY A 91 20.13 -8.82 9.20
N SER A 92 21.47 -8.93 9.21
CA SER A 92 22.36 -8.07 9.98
C SER A 92 22.49 -6.64 9.44
N GLN A 93 21.99 -6.35 8.24
CA GLN A 93 22.03 -5.02 7.64
C GLN A 93 21.08 -4.02 8.31
N GLY A 94 20.07 -4.48 9.03
CA GLY A 94 19.15 -3.61 9.76
C GLY A 94 17.76 -4.20 9.97
N THR A 95 16.90 -3.41 10.61
CA THR A 95 15.53 -3.82 10.97
C THR A 95 14.68 -4.21 9.78
N TYR A 96 14.89 -3.57 8.64
CA TYR A 96 14.12 -3.79 7.41
C TYR A 96 14.78 -4.76 6.43
N TYR A 97 15.67 -5.66 6.92
CA TYR A 97 16.37 -6.62 6.10
C TYR A 97 16.07 -8.05 6.55
N ALA A 98 15.50 -8.85 5.65
CA ALA A 98 15.26 -10.26 5.91
C ALA A 98 16.52 -11.09 5.66
N GLY A 99 16.74 -12.10 6.51
CA GLY A 99 17.89 -13.00 6.46
C GLY A 99 17.81 -14.07 5.35
N PHE A 100 16.91 -13.91 4.39
CA PHE A 100 16.74 -14.81 3.25
C PHE A 100 16.44 -14.05 1.97
N LYS A 101 16.61 -14.71 0.82
CA LYS A 101 16.20 -14.21 -0.49
C LYS A 101 14.93 -14.92 -0.94
N ILE A 102 14.01 -14.17 -1.50
CA ILE A 102 12.75 -14.73 -2.01
C ILE A 102 13.04 -15.49 -3.31
N ARG A 103 12.42 -16.65 -3.45
CA ARG A 103 12.50 -17.48 -4.66
C ARG A 103 11.13 -17.63 -5.28
N ARG A 104 11.06 -17.65 -6.61
CA ARG A 104 9.84 -18.03 -7.31
C ARG A 104 9.47 -19.47 -6.94
N GLY A 105 8.19 -19.73 -6.74
CA GLY A 105 7.69 -21.01 -6.25
C GLY A 105 7.78 -21.21 -4.73
N SER A 106 8.30 -20.21 -3.97
CA SER A 106 8.29 -20.27 -2.51
C SER A 106 7.07 -19.58 -1.92
N THR A 107 6.83 -19.78 -0.64
CA THR A 107 5.82 -19.06 0.14
C THR A 107 6.52 -18.29 1.24
N VAL A 108 6.19 -17.01 1.39
CA VAL A 108 6.67 -16.19 2.50
C VAL A 108 5.63 -16.21 3.61
N TYR A 109 6.09 -16.34 4.84
CA TYR A 109 5.29 -16.40 6.05
C TYR A 109 5.61 -15.20 6.95
N LEU A 110 4.58 -14.53 7.43
CA LEU A 110 4.64 -13.64 8.57
C LEU A 110 4.26 -14.43 9.82
N VAL A 111 5.13 -14.47 10.81
CA VAL A 111 4.98 -15.28 12.01
C VAL A 111 4.94 -14.37 13.23
N SER A 112 4.05 -14.66 14.15
CA SER A 112 3.91 -13.93 15.41
C SER A 112 5.20 -13.99 16.25
N ASN A 113 5.29 -13.13 17.24
CA ASN A 113 6.40 -13.04 18.18
C ASN A 113 6.58 -14.30 19.06
N ASP A 114 5.61 -15.21 19.06
CA ASP A 114 5.73 -16.55 19.67
C ASP A 114 6.61 -17.50 18.84
N GLY A 115 6.88 -17.15 17.57
CA GLY A 115 7.66 -17.94 16.62
C GLY A 115 7.00 -19.26 16.23
N ARG A 116 5.68 -19.38 16.34
CA ARG A 116 4.90 -20.58 16.04
C ARG A 116 3.64 -20.28 15.24
N THR A 117 2.95 -19.21 15.58
CA THR A 117 1.67 -18.82 14.95
C THR A 117 1.95 -18.09 13.64
N ILE A 118 1.55 -18.67 12.53
CA ILE A 118 1.57 -17.99 11.23
C ILE A 118 0.42 -16.98 11.25
N VAL A 119 0.76 -15.70 11.13
CA VAL A 119 -0.18 -14.59 11.05
C VAL A 119 -0.76 -14.50 9.64
N ASP A 120 0.14 -14.56 8.65
CA ASP A 120 -0.24 -14.47 7.25
C ASP A 120 0.80 -15.17 6.36
N SER A 121 0.42 -15.47 5.13
CA SER A 121 1.33 -16.04 4.14
C SER A 121 0.94 -15.61 2.73
N LEU A 122 1.95 -15.49 1.86
CA LEU A 122 1.75 -15.17 0.45
C LEU A 122 2.66 -16.05 -0.40
N ALA A 123 2.06 -16.80 -1.32
CA ALA A 123 2.78 -17.66 -2.24
C ALA A 123 3.27 -16.86 -3.45
N VAL A 124 4.52 -17.07 -3.82
CA VAL A 124 5.12 -16.52 -5.04
C VAL A 124 5.02 -17.57 -6.14
N PRO A 125 4.24 -17.36 -7.21
CA PRO A 125 4.13 -18.33 -8.29
C PRO A 125 5.48 -18.64 -8.95
N ALA A 126 5.70 -19.91 -9.30
CA ALA A 126 6.94 -20.33 -9.98
C ALA A 126 7.07 -19.68 -11.38
N ASN A 127 5.93 -19.39 -12.01
CA ASN A 127 5.83 -18.77 -13.33
C ASN A 127 5.64 -17.25 -13.28
N LEU A 128 5.94 -16.59 -12.15
CA LEU A 128 5.83 -15.14 -12.03
C LEU A 128 6.70 -14.47 -13.11
N PRO A 129 6.13 -13.59 -13.97
CA PRO A 129 6.91 -12.87 -14.96
C PRO A 129 7.99 -11.98 -14.33
N SER A 130 9.11 -11.76 -15.04
CA SER A 130 10.15 -10.84 -14.56
C SER A 130 9.62 -9.42 -14.46
N GLY A 131 10.04 -8.71 -13.42
CA GLY A 131 9.58 -7.35 -13.16
C GLY A 131 8.18 -7.22 -12.55
N LYS A 132 7.50 -8.34 -12.29
CA LYS A 132 6.18 -8.33 -11.65
C LYS A 132 6.29 -8.70 -10.17
N SER A 133 5.42 -8.13 -9.37
CA SER A 133 5.18 -8.49 -7.98
C SER A 133 3.95 -9.40 -7.86
N VAL A 134 3.78 -9.96 -6.68
CA VAL A 134 2.57 -10.68 -6.28
C VAL A 134 1.86 -9.87 -5.21
N VAL A 135 0.61 -9.54 -5.45
CA VAL A 135 -0.18 -8.69 -4.56
C VAL A 135 -1.39 -9.41 -3.98
N LYS A 136 -1.75 -9.06 -2.75
CA LYS A 136 -3.09 -9.27 -2.21
C LYS A 136 -3.88 -7.99 -2.41
N MET A 137 -4.92 -8.03 -3.21
CA MET A 137 -5.75 -6.86 -3.50
C MET A 137 -6.87 -6.73 -2.46
N ALA A 138 -7.13 -5.50 -2.01
CA ALA A 138 -8.31 -5.20 -1.24
C ALA A 138 -9.53 -5.13 -2.18
N HIS A 139 -10.55 -5.96 -1.94
CA HIS A 139 -11.77 -5.98 -2.75
C HIS A 139 -12.71 -4.81 -2.48
N ASP A 140 -12.68 -4.28 -1.27
CA ASP A 140 -13.44 -3.09 -0.88
C ASP A 140 -12.59 -2.19 0.02
N ILE A 141 -12.31 -0.98 -0.46
CA ILE A 141 -11.56 0.03 0.30
C ILE A 141 -12.31 0.44 1.58
N ARG A 142 -13.63 0.30 1.63
CA ARG A 142 -14.45 0.65 2.80
C ARG A 142 -14.53 -0.45 3.83
N GLY A 143 -14.60 -1.71 3.40
CA GLY A 143 -14.63 -2.90 4.26
C GLY A 143 -13.28 -3.58 4.43
N MET A 144 -12.31 -3.31 3.54
CA MET A 144 -10.98 -3.93 3.48
C MET A 144 -10.99 -5.46 3.60
N GLU A 145 -11.83 -6.09 2.81
CA GLU A 145 -11.75 -7.53 2.61
C GLU A 145 -10.64 -7.81 1.60
N PHE A 146 -9.59 -8.47 2.05
CA PHE A 146 -8.46 -8.85 1.19
C PHE A 146 -8.73 -10.18 0.53
N VAL A 147 -8.57 -10.23 -0.78
CA VAL A 147 -8.65 -11.47 -1.53
C VAL A 147 -7.46 -12.34 -1.17
N THR A 148 -7.72 -13.60 -0.88
CA THR A 148 -6.67 -14.58 -0.54
C THR A 148 -5.85 -14.98 -1.76
N GLU A 149 -6.31 -14.66 -2.97
CA GLU A 149 -5.64 -15.01 -4.21
C GLU A 149 -4.54 -14.00 -4.55
N SER A 150 -3.36 -14.54 -4.75
CA SER A 150 -2.19 -13.78 -5.19
C SER A 150 -2.23 -13.57 -6.70
N THR A 151 -2.28 -12.32 -7.14
CA THR A 151 -2.24 -11.97 -8.57
C THR A 151 -0.94 -11.29 -8.94
N PRO A 152 -0.33 -11.63 -10.12
CA PRO A 152 0.79 -10.86 -10.65
C PRO A 152 0.34 -9.44 -11.01
N ALA A 153 1.09 -8.44 -10.53
CA ALA A 153 0.81 -7.03 -10.79
C ALA A 153 2.09 -6.24 -11.09
N GLU A 154 1.94 -4.99 -11.50
CA GLU A 154 3.05 -4.05 -11.51
C GLU A 154 3.44 -3.74 -10.05
N PRO A 155 4.74 -3.69 -9.73
CA PRO A 155 5.18 -3.40 -8.38
C PRO A 155 4.74 -2.00 -7.93
N THR A 156 4.13 -1.91 -6.76
CA THR A 156 3.67 -0.65 -6.16
C THR A 156 4.25 -0.47 -4.74
N PRO A 157 5.59 -0.43 -4.60
CA PRO A 157 6.23 -0.41 -3.30
C PRO A 157 5.80 0.80 -2.48
N MET A 158 5.53 0.59 -1.21
CA MET A 158 5.07 1.60 -0.23
C MET A 158 3.69 2.22 -0.55
N ALA A 159 2.87 1.54 -1.38
CA ALA A 159 1.51 1.95 -1.69
C ALA A 159 0.51 0.85 -1.30
N VAL A 160 -0.69 1.24 -0.90
CA VAL A 160 -1.75 0.28 -0.57
C VAL A 160 -2.32 -0.31 -1.86
N ASN A 161 -2.24 -1.62 -2.00
CA ASN A 161 -2.80 -2.35 -3.13
C ASN A 161 -4.33 -2.40 -3.03
N SER A 162 -5.04 -1.83 -4.00
CA SER A 162 -6.50 -1.88 -4.07
C SER A 162 -6.95 -2.52 -5.38
N ALA A 163 -7.93 -3.43 -5.30
CA ALA A 163 -8.56 -4.05 -6.47
C ALA A 163 -9.60 -3.12 -7.14
N GLY A 164 -9.40 -1.84 -7.06
CA GLY A 164 -10.26 -0.86 -7.69
C GLY A 164 -9.48 -0.06 -8.69
N ASP A 165 -9.75 -0.34 -9.94
CA ASP A 165 -9.46 0.46 -11.11
C ASP A 165 -8.08 1.17 -11.08
N GLU A 166 -7.23 0.80 -12.00
CA GLU A 166 -6.17 1.68 -12.51
C GLU A 166 -6.81 2.93 -13.14
N GLU A 167 -7.77 3.54 -12.44
CA GLU A 167 -8.27 4.84 -12.84
C GLU A 167 -7.13 5.83 -12.65
N THR A 168 -6.60 6.30 -13.76
CA THR A 168 -5.67 7.44 -13.74
C THR A 168 -6.31 8.56 -12.92
N GLY A 169 -5.50 9.36 -12.21
CA GLY A 169 -6.01 10.47 -11.41
C GLY A 169 -7.00 11.37 -12.17
N SER A 170 -6.86 11.47 -13.51
CA SER A 170 -7.79 12.19 -14.39
C SER A 170 -9.14 11.48 -14.56
N GLN A 171 -9.18 10.14 -14.59
CA GLN A 171 -10.44 9.37 -14.66
C GLN A 171 -11.19 9.39 -13.35
N LYS A 172 -10.46 9.31 -12.22
CA LYS A 172 -11.04 9.45 -10.88
C LYS A 172 -11.64 10.85 -10.69
N MET A 173 -10.92 11.88 -11.11
CA MET A 173 -11.39 13.26 -11.07
C MET A 173 -12.63 13.46 -11.96
N ALA A 174 -12.65 12.88 -13.17
CA ALA A 174 -13.79 12.95 -14.07
C ALA A 174 -15.03 12.23 -13.53
N ARG A 175 -14.85 11.16 -12.73
CA ARG A 175 -15.95 10.42 -12.10
C ARG A 175 -16.49 11.11 -10.85
N GLU A 176 -15.60 11.62 -10.01
CA GLU A 176 -15.98 12.32 -8.77
C GLU A 176 -16.52 13.72 -9.05
N ASP A 177 -16.00 14.38 -10.06
CA ASP A 177 -16.40 15.74 -10.44
C ASP A 177 -17.32 15.79 -11.67
N ARG A 178 -18.33 14.90 -11.67
CA ARG A 178 -19.32 14.78 -12.76
C ARG A 178 -20.02 16.10 -13.12
N TYR A 179 -20.09 17.01 -12.16
CA TYR A 179 -20.73 18.32 -12.33
C TYR A 179 -19.75 19.49 -12.40
N GLY A 180 -18.49 19.35 -12.05
CA GLY A 180 -17.53 20.45 -12.01
C GLY A 180 -17.28 21.06 -13.37
N LEU A 181 -17.13 20.23 -14.40
CA LEU A 181 -17.00 20.72 -15.78
C LEU A 181 -18.26 21.45 -16.24
N VAL A 182 -19.44 20.92 -15.92
CA VAL A 182 -20.72 21.56 -16.24
C VAL A 182 -20.87 22.89 -15.49
N LEU A 183 -20.54 22.92 -14.20
CA LEU A 183 -20.57 24.15 -13.40
C LEU A 183 -19.59 25.20 -13.93
N THR A 184 -18.39 24.79 -14.35
CA THR A 184 -17.39 25.68 -14.93
C THR A 184 -17.90 26.29 -16.24
N VAL A 185 -18.43 25.47 -17.14
CA VAL A 185 -18.97 25.93 -18.43
C VAL A 185 -20.17 26.87 -18.22
N VAL A 186 -21.07 26.51 -17.30
CA VAL A 186 -22.22 27.37 -16.96
C VAL A 186 -21.77 28.68 -16.35
N SER A 187 -20.84 28.69 -15.40
CA SER A 187 -20.34 29.90 -14.76
C SER A 187 -19.67 30.87 -15.76
N VAL A 188 -18.80 30.30 -16.61
CA VAL A 188 -18.13 31.06 -17.69
C VAL A 188 -19.18 31.60 -18.68
N GLY A 189 -20.15 30.76 -19.07
CA GLY A 189 -21.25 31.15 -19.97
C GLY A 189 -22.09 32.30 -19.42
N VAL A 190 -22.42 32.27 -18.14
CA VAL A 190 -23.17 33.39 -17.49
C VAL A 190 -22.37 34.68 -17.52
N VAL A 191 -21.08 34.63 -17.21
CA VAL A 191 -20.22 35.85 -17.23
C VAL A 191 -20.12 36.41 -18.65
N PHE A 192 -19.87 35.58 -19.67
CA PHE A 192 -19.82 36.04 -21.05
C PHE A 192 -21.15 36.59 -21.54
N SER A 193 -22.27 35.98 -21.17
CA SER A 193 -23.61 36.49 -21.50
C SER A 193 -23.86 37.86 -20.89
N ALA A 194 -23.48 38.08 -19.64
CA ALA A 194 -23.58 39.37 -18.99
C ALA A 194 -22.74 40.46 -19.68
N LEU A 195 -21.51 40.12 -20.10
CA LEU A 195 -20.63 41.04 -20.82
C LEU A 195 -21.17 41.38 -22.21
N ILE A 196 -21.76 40.44 -22.93
CA ILE A 196 -22.41 40.69 -24.23
C ILE A 196 -23.61 41.61 -24.08
N ILE A 197 -24.45 41.41 -23.06
CA ILE A 197 -25.60 42.29 -22.77
C ILE A 197 -25.14 43.70 -22.44
N LEU A 198 -24.12 43.86 -21.60
CA LEU A 198 -23.54 45.13 -21.27
C LEU A 198 -22.97 45.86 -22.49
N TRP A 199 -22.22 45.13 -23.31
CA TRP A 199 -21.66 45.65 -24.55
C TRP A 199 -22.77 46.14 -25.50
N TRP A 200 -23.85 45.37 -25.64
CA TRP A 200 -25.01 45.72 -26.46
C TRP A 200 -25.71 46.98 -25.93
N LEU A 201 -25.94 47.09 -24.59
CA LEU A 201 -26.49 48.23 -23.94
C LEU A 201 -25.67 49.52 -24.17
N PHE A 202 -24.35 49.44 -23.97
CA PHE A 202 -23.45 50.59 -24.22
C PHE A 202 -23.37 50.95 -25.70
N SER A 203 -23.41 49.97 -26.59
CA SER A 203 -23.46 50.23 -28.02
C SER A 203 -24.76 50.95 -28.46
N LEU A 204 -25.88 50.69 -27.79
CA LEU A 204 -27.15 51.34 -28.01
C LEU A 204 -27.14 52.77 -27.49
N LEU A 205 -26.60 52.98 -26.28
CA LEU A 205 -26.48 54.33 -25.65
C LEU A 205 -25.46 55.21 -26.36
N GLY A 206 -24.42 54.68 -26.94
CA GLY A 206 -23.41 55.44 -27.68
C GLY A 206 -23.80 55.80 -29.09
N ARG A 207 -25.01 55.43 -29.55
CA ARG A 207 -25.59 55.87 -30.85
C ARG A 207 -26.57 57.04 -30.74
N VAL A 208 -26.77 57.51 -29.54
CA VAL A 208 -27.49 58.74 -29.25
C VAL A 208 -26.50 59.92 -29.03
#